data_2c8450b75d4558456f5ff6e46653df9c
#
_entry.id   2c8450b75d4558456f5ff6e46653df9c
#
_cell.length_a   1.000
_cell.length_b   1.000
_cell.length_c   1.000
_cell.angle_alpha   90.00
_cell.angle_beta   90.00
_cell.angle_gamma   90.00
#
_symmetry.space_group_name_H-M   'P 1'
#
loop_
_entity.id
_entity.type
_entity.pdbx_description
1 polymer ?
#
loop_
_entity_poly.entity_id
_entity_poly.type
_entity_poly.pdbx_seq_one_letter_code
_entity_poly.pdbx_strand_id
1 'polypeptide(L)'
;MRNSNVKRSTKETSISCSVNIDGKGANKISTKIGFLNHMLEIFSTHSLIDLELEASGDTGVDLHHTVEDSGIVLGESIKKALGEKKGINRYGFFYTPMDECLTRCVIDFSGRSEFIWDVKLNLKKLGEMDTELFQEFFKA
;
A
#
# COMPACT_ATOMS: atom_id res chain seq x y z
N MET A 1 -8.43 -19.73 3.30
CA MET A 1 -7.98 -18.46 3.90
C MET A 1 -6.91 -17.89 3.00
N ARG A 2 -7.14 -16.68 2.48
CA ARG A 2 -6.26 -16.03 1.50
C ARG A 2 -5.22 -15.19 2.25
N ASN A 3 -4.09 -15.80 2.52
CA ASN A 3 -3.00 -15.15 3.23
C ASN A 3 -1.65 -15.33 2.51
N SER A 4 -0.71 -14.48 2.84
CA SER A 4 0.64 -14.52 2.30
C SER A 4 1.63 -13.90 3.28
N ASN A 5 2.89 -14.23 3.06
CA ASN A 5 4.03 -13.54 3.65
C ASN A 5 5.07 -13.34 2.55
N VAL A 6 5.57 -12.12 2.44
CA VAL A 6 6.61 -11.72 1.47
C VAL A 6 7.71 -10.98 2.21
N LYS A 7 8.95 -11.27 1.85
CA LYS A 7 10.13 -10.54 2.32
C LYS A 7 10.97 -10.12 1.13
N ARG A 8 11.44 -8.88 1.16
CA ARG A 8 12.34 -8.30 0.16
C ARG A 8 13.49 -7.60 0.86
N SER A 9 14.70 -7.83 0.42
CA SER A 9 15.89 -7.13 0.87
C SER A 9 16.69 -6.65 -0.33
N THR A 10 17.08 -5.40 -0.30
CA THR A 10 18.02 -4.77 -1.24
C THR A 10 19.24 -4.26 -0.48
N LYS A 11 20.06 -3.44 -1.10
CA LYS A 11 21.14 -2.73 -0.39
C LYS A 11 20.60 -1.58 0.45
N GLU A 12 19.48 -1.00 0.04
CA GLU A 12 18.87 0.19 0.61
C GLU A 12 17.76 -0.15 1.63
N THR A 13 17.02 -1.27 1.44
CA THR A 13 15.87 -1.60 2.25
C THR A 13 15.80 -3.07 2.67
N SER A 14 15.10 -3.31 3.77
CA SER A 14 14.67 -4.65 4.20
C SER A 14 13.23 -4.57 4.66
N ILE A 15 12.33 -5.25 3.96
CA ILE A 15 10.88 -5.16 4.18
C ILE A 15 10.27 -6.55 4.30
N SER A 16 9.39 -6.71 5.26
CA SER A 16 8.53 -7.90 5.41
C SER A 16 7.08 -7.48 5.49
N CYS A 17 6.21 -8.22 4.79
CA CYS A 17 4.78 -7.98 4.79
C CYS A 17 4.01 -9.28 4.89
N SER A 18 3.07 -9.34 5.84
CA SER A 18 2.09 -10.41 5.97
C SER A 18 0.70 -9.86 5.74
N VAL A 19 -0.08 -10.52 4.90
CA VAL A 19 -1.44 -10.12 4.53
C VAL A 19 -2.39 -11.28 4.74
N ASN A 20 -3.56 -11.03 5.36
CA ASN A 20 -4.71 -11.91 5.35
C ASN A 20 -5.92 -11.15 4.80
N ILE A 21 -6.33 -11.47 3.57
CA ILE A 21 -7.44 -10.78 2.89
C ILE A 21 -8.80 -11.13 3.54
N ASP A 22 -8.91 -12.30 4.17
CA ASP A 22 -10.09 -12.73 4.90
C ASP A 22 -10.01 -12.35 6.40
N GLY A 23 -9.41 -11.20 6.69
CA GLY A 23 -9.11 -10.70 8.03
C GLY A 23 -10.25 -9.92 8.69
N LYS A 24 -9.87 -9.10 9.67
CA LYS A 24 -10.76 -8.21 10.46
C LYS A 24 -10.21 -6.80 10.60
N GLY A 25 -9.16 -6.45 9.85
CA GLY A 25 -8.48 -5.16 9.92
C GLY A 25 -7.47 -5.04 11.07
N ALA A 26 -6.99 -6.16 11.59
CA ALA A 26 -5.90 -6.14 12.56
C ALA A 26 -4.61 -5.70 11.87
N ASN A 27 -3.86 -4.78 12.50
CA ASN A 27 -2.65 -4.28 11.87
C ASN A 27 -1.48 -4.11 12.85
N LYS A 28 -0.26 -4.19 12.27
CA LYS A 28 0.99 -3.90 12.95
C LYS A 28 1.95 -3.32 11.91
N ILE A 29 2.08 -2.01 11.90
CA ILE A 29 2.83 -1.27 10.87
C ILE A 29 4.04 -0.57 11.49
N SER A 30 5.20 -0.70 10.87
CA SER A 30 6.43 -0.04 11.29
C SER A 30 7.34 0.25 10.08
N THR A 31 7.23 1.45 9.52
CA THR A 31 8.07 1.89 8.38
C THR A 31 9.04 3.00 8.75
N LYS A 32 9.02 3.47 9.99
CA LYS A 32 9.73 4.68 10.45
C LYS A 32 9.26 5.99 9.78
N ILE A 33 8.21 5.94 8.94
CA ILE A 33 7.59 7.07 8.28
C ILE A 33 6.19 7.22 8.86
N GLY A 34 5.98 8.20 9.73
CA GLY A 34 4.75 8.34 10.53
C GLY A 34 3.50 8.44 9.67
N PHE A 35 3.53 9.24 8.60
CA PHE A 35 2.41 9.38 7.71
C PHE A 35 2.07 8.08 6.94
N LEU A 36 3.09 7.36 6.45
CA LEU A 36 2.88 6.09 5.76
C LEU A 36 2.29 5.04 6.70
N ASN A 37 2.79 4.96 7.95
CA ASN A 37 2.23 4.06 8.96
C ASN A 37 0.74 4.33 9.14
N HIS A 38 0.36 5.58 9.37
CA HIS A 38 -1.03 5.99 9.55
C HIS A 38 -1.92 5.60 8.37
N MET A 39 -1.47 5.83 7.13
CA MET A 39 -2.23 5.47 5.93
C MET A 39 -2.41 3.96 5.79
N LEU A 40 -1.40 3.17 6.08
CA LEU A 40 -1.48 1.71 6.03
C LEU A 40 -2.36 1.13 7.15
N GLU A 41 -2.35 1.73 8.33
CA GLU A 41 -3.25 1.37 9.44
C GLU A 41 -4.72 1.64 9.07
N ILE A 42 -5.01 2.80 8.49
CA ILE A 42 -6.36 3.17 7.99
C ILE A 42 -6.77 2.21 6.86
N PHE A 43 -5.88 1.94 5.90
CA PHE A 43 -6.13 0.98 4.84
C PHE A 43 -6.53 -0.40 5.40
N SER A 44 -5.74 -0.94 6.33
CA SER A 44 -6.03 -2.23 6.97
C SER A 44 -7.40 -2.21 7.67
N THR A 45 -7.65 -1.19 8.50
CA THR A 45 -8.87 -1.07 9.28
C THR A 45 -10.12 -1.00 8.41
N HIS A 46 -10.12 -0.18 7.35
CA HIS A 46 -11.30 0.03 6.51
C HIS A 46 -11.51 -1.07 5.46
N SER A 47 -10.44 -1.71 4.99
CA SER A 47 -10.53 -2.85 4.07
C SER A 47 -10.84 -4.17 4.77
N LEU A 48 -10.72 -4.24 6.09
CA LEU A 48 -10.77 -5.45 6.91
C LEU A 48 -9.66 -6.47 6.57
N ILE A 49 -8.63 -6.06 5.85
CA ILE A 49 -7.45 -6.86 5.58
C ILE A 49 -6.54 -6.81 6.80
N ASP A 50 -6.18 -7.97 7.38
CA ASP A 50 -5.13 -7.97 8.39
C ASP A 50 -3.79 -7.71 7.72
N LEU A 51 -3.01 -6.78 8.26
CA LEU A 51 -1.76 -6.33 7.67
C LEU A 51 -0.66 -6.18 8.73
N GLU A 52 0.42 -6.94 8.59
CA GLU A 52 1.67 -6.68 9.29
C GLU A 52 2.71 -6.24 8.26
N LEU A 53 3.29 -5.06 8.45
CA LEU A 53 4.34 -4.54 7.58
C LEU A 53 5.46 -3.92 8.42
N GLU A 54 6.65 -4.44 8.27
CA GLU A 54 7.87 -3.91 8.87
C GLU A 54 8.84 -3.53 7.75
N ALA A 55 9.28 -2.26 7.74
CA ALA A 55 10.23 -1.73 6.79
C ALA A 55 11.38 -1.04 7.50
N SER A 56 12.58 -1.36 7.09
CA SER A 56 13.80 -0.66 7.45
C SER A 56 14.53 -0.26 6.18
N GLY A 57 14.82 1.03 6.02
CA GLY A 57 15.51 1.56 4.84
C GLY A 57 16.45 2.68 5.19
N ASP A 58 17.10 3.23 4.19
CA ASP A 58 18.09 4.30 4.24
C ASP A 58 17.45 5.70 4.38
N THR A 59 16.48 5.82 5.27
CA THR A 59 15.69 7.05 5.51
C THR A 59 16.54 8.27 5.90
N GLY A 60 17.83 8.08 6.19
CA GLY A 60 18.78 9.18 6.36
C GLY A 60 19.22 9.84 5.04
N VAL A 61 18.98 9.20 3.88
CA VAL A 61 19.19 9.75 2.54
C VAL A 61 17.92 10.47 2.10
N ASP A 62 16.85 9.69 1.91
CA ASP A 62 15.48 10.15 1.66
C ASP A 62 14.48 9.05 2.03
N LEU A 63 13.18 9.26 1.72
CA LEU A 63 12.13 8.30 2.01
C LEU A 63 11.74 7.45 0.80
N HIS A 64 12.30 7.74 -0.38
CA HIS A 64 11.86 7.17 -1.67
C HIS A 64 11.94 5.65 -1.68
N HIS A 65 13.12 5.08 -1.42
CA HIS A 65 13.32 3.63 -1.45
C HIS A 65 12.40 2.88 -0.47
N THR A 66 12.23 3.44 0.74
CA THR A 66 11.37 2.81 1.75
C THR A 66 9.90 2.83 1.33
N VAL A 67 9.42 3.92 0.75
CA VAL A 67 8.03 4.09 0.29
C VAL A 67 7.75 3.18 -0.91
N GLU A 68 8.60 3.25 -1.94
CA GLU A 68 8.46 2.45 -3.16
C GLU A 68 8.51 0.94 -2.85
N ASP A 69 9.54 0.48 -2.15
CA ASP A 69 9.69 -0.93 -1.82
C ASP A 69 8.57 -1.45 -0.89
N SER A 70 7.99 -0.59 -0.03
CA SER A 70 6.79 -0.94 0.74
C SER A 70 5.57 -1.16 -0.17
N GLY A 71 5.40 -0.35 -1.22
CA GLY A 71 4.39 -0.52 -2.26
C GLY A 71 4.55 -1.85 -3.00
N ILE A 72 5.77 -2.14 -3.47
CA ILE A 72 6.12 -3.40 -4.15
C ILE A 72 5.76 -4.60 -3.27
N VAL A 73 6.24 -4.63 -2.03
CA VAL A 73 6.06 -5.79 -1.15
C VAL A 73 4.61 -5.99 -0.74
N LEU A 74 3.85 -4.91 -0.51
CA LEU A 74 2.42 -4.98 -0.24
C LEU A 74 1.65 -5.49 -1.45
N GLY A 75 1.93 -4.97 -2.65
CA GLY A 75 1.31 -5.42 -3.90
C GLY A 75 1.58 -6.89 -4.19
N GLU A 76 2.84 -7.35 -4.03
CA GLU A 76 3.22 -8.76 -4.17
C GLU A 76 2.51 -9.64 -3.12
N SER A 77 2.36 -9.16 -1.88
CA SER A 77 1.66 -9.87 -0.82
C SER A 77 0.18 -10.06 -1.15
N ILE A 78 -0.50 -9.02 -1.59
CA ILE A 78 -1.91 -9.08 -2.02
C ILE A 78 -2.06 -10.03 -3.22
N LYS A 79 -1.21 -9.90 -4.24
CA LYS A 79 -1.20 -10.78 -5.43
C LYS A 79 -1.03 -12.24 -5.03
N LYS A 80 -0.10 -12.55 -4.13
CA LYS A 80 0.17 -13.91 -3.65
C LYS A 80 -1.00 -14.47 -2.84
N ALA A 81 -1.62 -13.64 -1.98
CA ALA A 81 -2.79 -14.04 -1.21
C ALA A 81 -4.02 -14.31 -2.08
N LEU A 82 -4.21 -13.54 -3.17
CA LEU A 82 -5.29 -13.73 -4.16
C LEU A 82 -5.12 -15.02 -4.99
N GLY A 83 -3.89 -15.49 -5.17
CA GLY A 83 -3.59 -16.71 -5.93
C GLY A 83 -4.17 -16.68 -7.35
N GLU A 84 -4.92 -17.71 -7.70
CA GLU A 84 -5.55 -17.84 -9.03
C GLU A 84 -6.74 -16.89 -9.27
N LYS A 85 -7.06 -16.02 -8.32
CA LYS A 85 -8.18 -15.07 -8.38
C LYS A 85 -9.56 -15.71 -8.63
N LYS A 86 -9.73 -16.96 -8.25
CA LYS A 86 -11.02 -17.66 -8.34
C LYS A 86 -11.99 -17.17 -7.28
N GLY A 87 -13.24 -16.98 -7.67
CA GLY A 87 -14.32 -16.59 -6.74
C GLY A 87 -14.24 -15.13 -6.25
N ILE A 88 -13.49 -14.26 -6.90
CA ILE A 88 -13.45 -12.82 -6.62
C ILE A 88 -14.15 -12.02 -7.71
N ASN A 89 -14.62 -10.83 -7.38
CA ASN A 89 -15.01 -9.84 -8.37
C ASN A 89 -13.76 -9.27 -9.03
N ARG A 90 -13.71 -9.29 -10.37
CA ARG A 90 -12.59 -8.74 -11.14
C ARG A 90 -12.49 -7.23 -11.00
N TYR A 91 -13.63 -6.54 -10.98
CA TYR A 91 -13.71 -5.08 -10.93
C TYR A 91 -14.17 -4.62 -9.57
N GLY A 92 -13.53 -3.58 -9.05
CA GLY A 92 -13.93 -2.88 -7.84
C GLY A 92 -13.76 -1.38 -8.01
N PHE A 93 -14.64 -0.60 -7.40
CA PHE A 93 -14.51 0.84 -7.33
C PHE A 93 -15.11 1.37 -6.02
N PHE A 94 -14.58 2.49 -5.59
CA PHE A 94 -15.11 3.18 -4.41
C PHE A 94 -14.92 4.69 -4.53
N TYR A 95 -15.88 5.42 -3.97
CA TYR A 95 -15.81 6.85 -3.77
C TYR A 95 -15.71 7.13 -2.27
N THR A 96 -14.65 7.78 -1.86
CA THR A 96 -14.42 8.13 -0.44
C THR A 96 -14.51 9.64 -0.27
N PRO A 97 -15.56 10.14 0.39
CA PRO A 97 -15.65 11.55 0.76
C PRO A 97 -14.88 11.81 2.06
N MET A 98 -14.25 12.96 2.16
CA MET A 98 -13.69 13.49 3.39
C MET A 98 -13.68 15.02 3.29
N ASP A 99 -14.48 15.69 4.11
CA ASP A 99 -14.74 17.12 4.06
C ASP A 99 -15.10 17.58 2.63
N GLU A 100 -14.34 18.50 2.03
CA GLU A 100 -14.52 18.97 0.66
C GLU A 100 -13.89 18.06 -0.40
N CYS A 101 -13.17 17.02 0.00
CA CYS A 101 -12.49 16.12 -0.92
C CYS A 101 -13.36 14.91 -1.29
N LEU A 102 -13.27 14.51 -2.55
CA LEU A 102 -13.85 13.26 -3.06
C LEU A 102 -12.78 12.47 -3.81
N THR A 103 -12.43 11.31 -3.28
CA THR A 103 -11.50 10.40 -3.94
C THR A 103 -12.27 9.30 -4.67
N ARG A 104 -11.86 8.98 -5.91
CA ARG A 104 -12.32 7.83 -6.68
C ARG A 104 -11.18 6.86 -6.90
N CYS A 105 -11.38 5.61 -6.50
CA CYS A 105 -10.47 4.51 -6.80
C CYS A 105 -11.19 3.45 -7.63
N VAL A 106 -10.54 2.97 -8.70
CA VAL A 106 -11.07 1.90 -9.58
C VAL A 106 -9.98 0.86 -9.79
N ILE A 107 -10.31 -0.41 -9.60
CA ILE A 107 -9.36 -1.53 -9.71
C ILE A 107 -9.90 -2.57 -10.69
N ASP A 108 -9.03 -3.05 -11.60
CA ASP A 108 -9.25 -4.22 -12.44
C ASP A 108 -8.15 -5.27 -12.18
N PHE A 109 -8.52 -6.39 -11.57
CA PHE A 109 -7.61 -7.53 -11.34
C PHE A 109 -7.35 -8.35 -12.62
N SER A 110 -7.13 -7.68 -13.76
CA SER A 110 -6.88 -8.33 -15.07
C SER A 110 -5.61 -9.16 -15.13
N GLY A 111 -4.63 -8.85 -14.29
CA GLY A 111 -3.28 -9.44 -14.33
C GLY A 111 -2.32 -8.69 -15.27
N ARG A 112 -2.76 -7.63 -15.94
CA ARG A 112 -1.91 -6.67 -16.65
C ARG A 112 -1.69 -5.45 -15.77
N SER A 113 -0.45 -4.98 -15.72
CA SER A 113 -0.13 -3.77 -14.98
C SER A 113 -0.55 -2.54 -15.78
N GLU A 114 -1.38 -1.70 -15.19
CA GLU A 114 -1.78 -0.40 -15.71
C GLU A 114 -2.01 0.52 -14.52
N PHE A 115 -1.49 1.75 -14.59
CA PHE A 115 -1.60 2.72 -13.52
C PHE A 115 -1.98 4.10 -14.08
N ILE A 116 -3.13 4.60 -13.67
CA ILE A 116 -3.62 5.92 -14.03
C ILE A 116 -3.71 6.77 -12.77
N TRP A 117 -2.97 7.85 -12.74
CA TRP A 117 -2.93 8.80 -11.63
C TRP A 117 -3.50 10.15 -12.07
N ASP A 118 -4.70 10.46 -11.60
CA ASP A 118 -5.38 11.73 -11.86
C ASP A 118 -5.64 12.45 -10.53
N VAL A 119 -4.56 12.77 -9.81
CA VAL A 119 -4.61 13.44 -8.51
C VAL A 119 -3.71 14.68 -8.56
N LYS A 120 -4.25 15.81 -8.13
CA LYS A 120 -3.51 17.07 -7.98
C LYS A 120 -3.30 17.34 -6.49
N LEU A 121 -2.06 17.30 -6.07
CA LEU A 121 -1.67 17.63 -4.71
C LEU A 121 -1.03 19.02 -4.71
N ASN A 122 -1.62 19.94 -3.97
CA ASN A 122 -1.15 21.34 -3.92
C ASN A 122 -0.05 21.55 -2.86
N LEU A 123 0.14 20.58 -1.98
CA LEU A 123 1.18 20.60 -0.96
C LEU A 123 2.38 19.77 -1.41
N LYS A 124 3.59 20.22 -1.08
CA LYS A 124 4.82 19.47 -1.37
C LYS A 124 5.09 18.35 -0.38
N LYS A 125 4.66 18.51 0.87
CA LYS A 125 4.87 17.55 1.95
C LYS A 125 3.63 17.39 2.82
N LEU A 126 3.47 16.17 3.37
CA LEU A 126 2.56 15.84 4.46
C LEU A 126 3.36 15.15 5.57
N GLY A 127 3.54 15.86 6.71
CA GLY A 127 4.54 15.47 7.69
C GLY A 127 5.94 15.51 7.08
N GLU A 128 6.68 14.44 7.25
CA GLU A 128 8.02 14.26 6.65
C GLU A 128 7.99 13.74 5.20
N MET A 129 6.84 13.26 4.70
CA MET A 129 6.72 12.58 3.42
C MET A 129 6.43 13.56 2.27
N ASP A 130 7.25 13.56 1.22
CA ASP A 130 7.01 14.30 0.00
C ASP A 130 5.80 13.74 -0.74
N THR A 131 4.92 14.61 -1.28
CA THR A 131 3.64 14.18 -1.86
C THR A 131 3.79 13.42 -3.17
N GLU A 132 4.90 13.57 -3.88
CA GLU A 132 5.22 12.76 -5.07
C GLU A 132 5.37 11.27 -4.74
N LEU A 133 5.78 10.94 -3.51
CA LEU A 133 5.95 9.55 -3.07
C LEU A 133 4.64 8.77 -2.98
N PHE A 134 3.49 9.44 -2.92
CA PHE A 134 2.20 8.74 -3.02
C PHE A 134 2.03 8.08 -4.38
N GLN A 135 2.39 8.81 -5.45
CA GLN A 135 2.32 8.25 -6.79
C GLN A 135 3.29 7.08 -6.96
N GLU A 136 4.51 7.20 -6.44
CA GLU A 136 5.51 6.14 -6.50
C GLU A 136 5.05 4.88 -5.74
N PHE A 137 4.46 5.04 -4.54
CA PHE A 137 3.90 3.92 -3.78
C PHE A 137 2.85 3.12 -4.55
N PHE A 138 1.92 3.81 -5.23
CA PHE A 138 0.84 3.14 -5.96
C PHE A 138 1.27 2.61 -7.33
N LYS A 139 2.32 3.17 -7.91
CA LYS A 139 2.89 2.73 -9.19
C LYS A 139 3.76 1.48 -9.02
N ALA A 140 4.44 1.37 -7.90
CA ALA A 140 5.30 0.24 -7.54
C ALA A 140 4.50 -1.06 -7.32
#